data_3c2e2f634d592a4c68ba5b581dbe911b
#
_entry.id   3c2e2f634d592a4c68ba5b581dbe911b
#
_cell.length_a   1.000
_cell.length_b   1.000
_cell.length_c   1.000
_cell.angle_alpha   90.00
_cell.angle_beta   90.00
_cell.angle_gamma   90.00
#
_symmetry.space_group_name_H-M   'P 1'
#
loop_
_entity.id
_entity.type
_entity.pdbx_description
1 polymer ?
#
loop_
_entity_poly.entity_id
_entity_poly.type
_entity_poly.pdbx_seq_one_letter_code
_entity_poly.pdbx_strand_id
1 'polypeptide(L)'
;LTTFRPKLYQPAFVCGTVAAWNSASHKIGIVADDLMYCSNGVINAFILGIQQIYKERETDVEIIYAETKAQTETAVNTLEGKGCDVIFSYQSDDYCMYYCDSIGMKSIGFTNDMAYSAPKYGLVGYYLNWATFITDTVRTCINDNFMAEVYVGGFSEAFVKLTPYSAACKKETLTIADTLYDYVKKGKAKIFEGEIRDKDGLARVGAGATLDDMQVLAMDYLVYGVTYIDLSLI
;
A
#
# COMPACT_ATOMS: atom_id res chain seq x y z
N LEU A 1 13.56 -4.27 -25.70
CA LEU A 1 12.45 -3.78 -24.90
C LEU A 1 12.72 -4.06 -23.43
N THR A 2 12.71 -3.02 -22.59
CA THR A 2 12.77 -3.17 -21.13
C THR A 2 11.35 -3.09 -20.59
N THR A 3 11.00 -3.98 -19.69
CA THR A 3 9.77 -3.93 -18.87
C THR A 3 10.12 -3.55 -17.44
N PHE A 4 9.14 -3.12 -16.66
CA PHE A 4 9.36 -2.75 -15.28
C PHE A 4 8.36 -3.45 -14.35
N ARG A 5 8.81 -3.73 -13.13
CA ARG A 5 7.98 -4.30 -12.04
C ARG A 5 8.24 -3.52 -10.76
N PRO A 6 7.36 -2.62 -10.38
CA PRO A 6 7.53 -1.85 -9.14
C PRO A 6 7.18 -2.72 -7.92
N LYS A 7 8.02 -2.63 -6.89
CA LYS A 7 7.77 -3.29 -5.59
C LYS A 7 6.81 -2.44 -4.74
N LEU A 8 5.57 -2.23 -5.22
CA LEU A 8 4.56 -1.41 -4.53
C LEU A 8 4.16 -1.96 -3.17
N TYR A 9 4.40 -3.24 -2.90
CA TYR A 9 4.21 -3.85 -1.59
C TYR A 9 5.13 -3.24 -0.51
N GLN A 10 6.29 -2.67 -0.88
CA GLN A 10 7.20 -2.04 0.07
C GLN A 10 6.61 -0.76 0.69
N PRO A 11 6.17 0.24 -0.08
CA PRO A 11 5.50 1.40 0.50
C PRO A 11 4.18 1.04 1.16
N ALA A 12 3.41 0.08 0.63
CA ALA A 12 2.16 -0.36 1.25
C ALA A 12 2.38 -0.87 2.68
N PHE A 13 3.45 -1.63 2.93
CA PHE A 13 3.80 -2.11 4.26
C PHE A 13 4.07 -0.95 5.24
N VAL A 14 4.85 0.05 4.84
CA VAL A 14 5.09 1.25 5.66
C VAL A 14 3.79 2.04 5.86
N CYS A 15 2.98 2.19 4.82
CA CYS A 15 1.69 2.85 4.87
C CYS A 15 0.70 2.16 5.84
N GLY A 16 0.71 0.82 5.90
CA GLY A 16 -0.10 0.07 6.87
C GLY A 16 0.27 0.40 8.32
N THR A 17 1.56 0.52 8.61
CA THR A 17 2.04 0.97 9.93
C THR A 17 1.58 2.40 10.24
N VAL A 18 1.67 3.31 9.26
CA VAL A 18 1.17 4.68 9.41
C VAL A 18 -0.33 4.70 9.66
N ALA A 19 -1.12 3.91 8.92
CA ALA A 19 -2.56 3.80 9.11
C ALA A 19 -2.92 3.35 10.52
N ALA A 20 -2.30 2.26 11.00
CA ALA A 20 -2.56 1.72 12.33
C ALA A 20 -2.28 2.72 13.46
N TRP A 21 -1.16 3.44 13.40
CA TRP A 21 -0.82 4.46 14.39
C TRP A 21 -1.78 5.65 14.38
N ASN A 22 -2.34 6.00 13.23
CA ASN A 22 -3.22 7.17 13.08
C ASN A 22 -4.70 6.83 13.22
N SER A 23 -5.08 5.57 13.17
CA SER A 23 -6.43 5.12 13.49
C SER A 23 -6.71 5.27 15.00
N ALA A 24 -7.91 5.70 15.33
CA ALA A 24 -8.44 5.75 16.69
C ALA A 24 -9.46 4.64 16.94
N SER A 25 -10.17 4.22 15.88
CA SER A 25 -11.17 3.15 15.93
C SER A 25 -10.53 1.75 15.88
N HIS A 26 -9.29 1.64 15.42
CA HIS A 26 -8.60 0.40 15.05
C HIS A 26 -9.24 -0.34 13.88
N LYS A 27 -10.17 0.32 13.17
CA LYS A 27 -10.81 -0.16 11.96
C LYS A 27 -10.29 0.61 10.75
N ILE A 28 -9.80 -0.09 9.76
CA ILE A 28 -9.16 0.50 8.60
C ILE A 28 -9.87 -0.02 7.36
N GLY A 29 -10.23 0.89 6.46
CA GLY A 29 -10.86 0.56 5.20
C GLY A 29 -9.85 0.52 4.06
N ILE A 30 -10.09 -0.33 3.09
CA ILE A 30 -9.36 -0.36 1.81
C ILE A 30 -10.37 -0.16 0.68
N VAL A 31 -10.10 0.80 -0.18
CA VAL A 31 -10.80 0.95 -1.47
C VAL A 31 -9.79 0.61 -2.57
N ALA A 32 -10.06 -0.45 -3.30
CA ALA A 32 -9.14 -0.96 -4.32
C ALA A 32 -9.80 -1.02 -5.70
N ASP A 33 -8.97 -1.03 -6.73
CA ASP A 33 -9.35 -1.32 -8.11
C ASP A 33 -8.84 -2.72 -8.46
N ASP A 34 -9.73 -3.58 -8.96
CA ASP A 34 -9.41 -4.96 -9.34
C ASP A 34 -8.36 -5.04 -10.46
N LEU A 35 -8.26 -3.99 -11.27
CA LEU A 35 -7.31 -3.90 -12.39
C LEU A 35 -5.89 -3.48 -11.96
N MET A 36 -5.71 -3.09 -10.70
CA MET A 36 -4.40 -2.67 -10.22
C MET A 36 -3.40 -3.82 -10.18
N TYR A 37 -2.18 -3.50 -10.62
CA TYR A 37 -1.06 -4.45 -10.67
C TYR A 37 -0.75 -5.04 -9.29
N CYS A 38 -0.73 -6.38 -9.21
CA CYS A 38 -0.37 -7.12 -8.01
C CYS A 38 -1.20 -6.78 -6.77
N SER A 39 -2.49 -6.53 -6.94
CA SER A 39 -3.41 -6.07 -5.89
C SER A 39 -3.26 -6.84 -4.59
N ASN A 40 -3.31 -8.18 -4.63
CA ASN A 40 -3.21 -8.99 -3.41
C ASN A 40 -1.88 -8.82 -2.67
N GLY A 41 -0.74 -8.79 -3.39
CA GLY A 41 0.57 -8.59 -2.76
C GLY A 41 0.70 -7.23 -2.08
N VAL A 42 0.13 -6.18 -2.68
CA VAL A 42 0.15 -4.82 -2.12
C VAL A 42 -0.81 -4.69 -0.94
N ILE A 43 -2.04 -5.20 -1.08
CA ILE A 43 -3.04 -5.21 -0.01
C ILE A 43 -2.53 -6.02 1.18
N ASN A 44 -1.97 -7.21 0.93
CA ASN A 44 -1.41 -8.06 1.98
C ASN A 44 -0.25 -7.37 2.70
N ALA A 45 0.64 -6.69 1.98
CA ALA A 45 1.73 -5.93 2.60
C ALA A 45 1.20 -4.80 3.49
N PHE A 46 0.15 -4.10 3.06
CA PHE A 46 -0.50 -3.07 3.87
C PHE A 46 -1.06 -3.66 5.17
N ILE A 47 -1.76 -4.81 5.09
CA ILE A 47 -2.33 -5.49 6.26
C ILE A 47 -1.21 -5.98 7.19
N LEU A 48 -0.13 -6.56 6.65
CA LEU A 48 1.03 -6.97 7.44
C LEU A 48 1.72 -5.77 8.12
N GLY A 49 1.68 -4.58 7.48
CA GLY A 49 2.13 -3.34 8.11
C GLY A 49 1.26 -2.92 9.29
N ILE A 50 -0.06 -3.09 9.21
CA ILE A 50 -0.99 -2.88 10.34
C ILE A 50 -0.65 -3.86 11.48
N GLN A 51 -0.38 -5.11 11.15
CA GLN A 51 -0.07 -6.17 12.10
C GLN A 51 1.28 -5.97 12.83
N GLN A 52 2.16 -5.06 12.36
CA GLN A 52 3.32 -4.63 13.14
C GLN A 52 2.91 -3.83 14.40
N ILE A 53 1.72 -3.23 14.39
CA ILE A 53 1.22 -2.38 15.47
C ILE A 53 0.14 -3.09 16.27
N TYR A 54 -0.83 -3.70 15.58
CA TYR A 54 -1.88 -4.51 16.18
C TYR A 54 -1.49 -5.98 16.10
N LYS A 55 -1.96 -6.79 17.06
CA LYS A 55 -1.85 -8.23 16.92
C LYS A 55 -2.75 -8.70 15.77
N GLU A 56 -2.37 -9.81 15.15
CA GLU A 56 -3.12 -10.39 14.03
C GLU A 56 -4.63 -10.52 14.33
N ARG A 57 -4.99 -10.96 15.53
CA ARG A 57 -6.39 -11.12 15.98
C ARG A 57 -7.11 -9.82 16.30
N GLU A 58 -6.40 -8.71 16.40
CA GLU A 58 -6.95 -7.38 16.67
C GLU A 58 -6.99 -6.53 15.39
N THR A 59 -6.54 -7.11 14.27
CA THR A 59 -6.58 -6.45 12.96
C THR A 59 -7.99 -6.57 12.39
N ASP A 60 -8.62 -5.42 12.15
CA ASP A 60 -9.96 -5.31 11.56
C ASP A 60 -9.86 -4.41 10.33
N VAL A 61 -9.74 -5.05 9.16
CA VAL A 61 -9.60 -4.38 7.88
C VAL A 61 -10.76 -4.79 6.97
N GLU A 62 -11.45 -3.82 6.43
CA GLU A 62 -12.52 -4.05 5.47
C GLU A 62 -12.10 -3.57 4.08
N ILE A 63 -12.32 -4.38 3.05
CA ILE A 63 -11.98 -4.06 1.67
C ILE A 63 -13.20 -4.01 0.78
N ILE A 64 -13.28 -2.98 -0.06
CA ILE A 64 -14.27 -2.81 -1.12
C ILE A 64 -13.55 -2.54 -2.43
N TYR A 65 -13.94 -3.25 -3.49
CA TYR A 65 -13.48 -2.95 -4.84
C TYR A 65 -14.43 -1.94 -5.49
N ALA A 66 -13.86 -0.89 -6.09
CA ALA A 66 -14.58 0.20 -6.73
C ALA A 66 -13.83 0.68 -7.98
N GLU A 67 -14.51 0.67 -9.13
CA GLU A 67 -13.93 1.01 -10.43
C GLU A 67 -14.32 2.42 -10.92
N THR A 68 -15.39 2.99 -10.38
CA THR A 68 -15.89 4.29 -10.76
C THR A 68 -15.90 5.26 -9.58
N LYS A 69 -15.92 6.56 -9.85
CA LYS A 69 -16.02 7.59 -8.81
C LYS A 69 -17.23 7.39 -7.91
N ALA A 70 -18.41 7.08 -8.48
CA ALA A 70 -19.62 6.84 -7.72
C ALA A 70 -19.50 5.60 -6.81
N GLN A 71 -18.88 4.54 -7.30
CA GLN A 71 -18.59 3.36 -6.48
C GLN A 71 -17.56 3.67 -5.38
N THR A 72 -16.53 4.49 -5.68
CA THR A 72 -15.55 4.94 -4.69
C THR A 72 -16.21 5.72 -3.55
N GLU A 73 -17.10 6.67 -3.87
CA GLU A 73 -17.86 7.41 -2.86
C GLU A 73 -18.73 6.48 -2.01
N THR A 74 -19.45 5.55 -2.64
CA THR A 74 -20.27 4.55 -1.95
C THR A 74 -19.39 3.67 -1.05
N ALA A 75 -18.23 3.23 -1.53
CA ALA A 75 -17.30 2.41 -0.77
C ALA A 75 -16.78 3.14 0.47
N VAL A 76 -16.31 4.39 0.30
CA VAL A 76 -15.80 5.21 1.42
C VAL A 76 -16.90 5.44 2.46
N ASN A 77 -18.11 5.83 2.04
CA ASN A 77 -19.24 6.06 2.95
C ASN A 77 -19.66 4.79 3.68
N THR A 78 -19.62 3.64 3.01
CA THR A 78 -19.90 2.33 3.62
C THR A 78 -18.88 2.00 4.70
N LEU A 79 -17.58 2.17 4.39
CA LEU A 79 -16.49 1.93 5.32
C LEU A 79 -16.54 2.88 6.53
N GLU A 80 -16.85 4.16 6.29
CA GLU A 80 -17.09 5.13 7.38
C GLU A 80 -18.25 4.68 8.28
N GLY A 81 -19.39 4.28 7.68
CA GLY A 81 -20.55 3.77 8.40
C GLY A 81 -20.26 2.52 9.23
N LYS A 82 -19.25 1.74 8.87
CA LYS A 82 -18.77 0.57 9.64
C LYS A 82 -17.74 0.95 10.71
N GLY A 83 -17.38 2.21 10.80
CA GLY A 83 -16.47 2.75 11.81
C GLY A 83 -14.99 2.77 11.40
N CYS A 84 -14.68 2.58 10.12
CA CYS A 84 -13.33 2.83 9.63
C CYS A 84 -13.03 4.34 9.72
N ASP A 85 -11.85 4.70 10.21
CA ASP A 85 -11.40 6.10 10.36
C ASP A 85 -10.13 6.43 9.58
N VAL A 86 -9.58 5.45 8.87
CA VAL A 86 -8.48 5.60 7.90
C VAL A 86 -8.81 4.75 6.67
N ILE A 87 -8.67 5.35 5.49
CA ILE A 87 -8.86 4.66 4.20
C ILE A 87 -7.52 4.54 3.47
N PHE A 88 -7.20 3.32 3.05
CA PHE A 88 -6.13 3.06 2.09
C PHE A 88 -6.72 2.95 0.69
N SER A 89 -6.34 3.87 -0.19
CA SER A 89 -6.72 3.84 -1.59
C SER A 89 -5.66 3.10 -2.40
N TYR A 90 -6.04 1.97 -2.98
CA TYR A 90 -5.24 1.27 -3.98
C TYR A 90 -5.94 1.31 -5.33
N GLN A 91 -6.05 2.52 -5.86
CA GLN A 91 -6.68 2.82 -7.14
C GLN A 91 -5.70 3.52 -8.08
N SER A 92 -6.05 3.58 -9.37
CA SER A 92 -5.21 4.16 -10.43
C SER A 92 -5.13 5.68 -10.40
N ASP A 93 -6.06 6.33 -9.69
CA ASP A 93 -6.10 7.79 -9.51
C ASP A 93 -6.18 8.18 -8.02
N ASP A 94 -6.19 9.48 -7.74
CA ASP A 94 -6.21 10.05 -6.39
C ASP A 94 -7.63 10.48 -5.94
N TYR A 95 -8.67 10.14 -6.69
CA TYR A 95 -10.03 10.59 -6.41
C TYR A 95 -10.53 10.13 -5.03
N CYS A 96 -10.24 8.90 -4.65
CA CYS A 96 -10.60 8.38 -3.34
C CYS A 96 -10.04 9.26 -2.20
N MET A 97 -8.77 9.66 -2.30
CA MET A 97 -8.14 10.52 -1.31
C MET A 97 -8.75 11.92 -1.29
N TYR A 98 -9.04 12.48 -2.47
CA TYR A 98 -9.75 13.75 -2.59
C TYR A 98 -11.13 13.69 -1.93
N TYR A 99 -11.90 12.63 -2.18
CA TYR A 99 -13.22 12.43 -1.58
C TYR A 99 -13.11 12.28 -0.05
N CYS A 100 -12.19 11.45 0.44
CA CYS A 100 -11.91 11.31 1.87
C CYS A 100 -11.61 12.67 2.53
N ASP A 101 -10.75 13.49 1.92
CA ASP A 101 -10.42 14.83 2.45
C ASP A 101 -11.65 15.74 2.53
N SER A 102 -12.55 15.64 1.56
CA SER A 102 -13.77 16.45 1.50
C SER A 102 -14.76 16.17 2.63
N ILE A 103 -14.79 14.93 3.14
CA ILE A 103 -15.66 14.49 4.23
C ILE A 103 -14.97 14.39 5.59
N GLY A 104 -13.67 14.73 5.66
CA GLY A 104 -12.90 14.71 6.91
C GLY A 104 -12.30 13.35 7.28
N MET A 105 -12.25 12.40 6.34
CA MET A 105 -11.70 11.07 6.51
C MET A 105 -10.19 11.06 6.24
N LYS A 106 -9.42 10.40 7.09
CA LYS A 106 -7.99 10.21 6.86
C LYS A 106 -7.74 9.24 5.72
N SER A 107 -6.74 9.53 4.89
CA SER A 107 -6.44 8.70 3.72
C SER A 107 -4.95 8.51 3.47
N ILE A 108 -4.65 7.41 2.79
CA ILE A 108 -3.32 7.01 2.28
C ILE A 108 -3.54 6.46 0.88
N GLY A 109 -2.63 6.74 -0.06
CA GLY A 109 -2.80 6.15 -1.38
C GLY A 109 -1.71 6.51 -2.39
N PHE A 110 -1.94 6.11 -3.64
CA PHE A 110 -1.02 6.35 -4.73
C PHE A 110 -1.14 7.80 -5.23
N THR A 111 -0.18 8.63 -4.87
CA THR A 111 -0.06 10.02 -5.32
C THR A 111 1.37 10.52 -5.15
N ASN A 112 1.81 11.40 -6.03
CA ASN A 112 3.11 12.08 -5.91
C ASN A 112 3.02 13.40 -5.12
N ASP A 113 1.83 13.87 -4.82
CA ASP A 113 1.59 15.10 -4.05
C ASP A 113 0.37 14.94 -3.11
N MET A 114 0.63 14.49 -1.90
CA MET A 114 -0.42 14.36 -0.88
C MET A 114 -1.03 15.71 -0.50
N ALA A 115 -0.25 16.80 -0.54
CA ALA A 115 -0.76 18.13 -0.23
C ALA A 115 -1.76 18.63 -1.29
N TYR A 116 -1.72 18.08 -2.50
CA TYR A 116 -2.71 18.33 -3.54
C TYR A 116 -3.91 17.40 -3.41
N SER A 117 -3.66 16.09 -3.28
CA SER A 117 -4.73 15.07 -3.30
C SER A 117 -5.60 15.09 -2.04
N ALA A 118 -5.00 15.32 -0.86
CA ALA A 118 -5.72 15.34 0.43
C ALA A 118 -5.02 16.29 1.42
N PRO A 119 -5.18 17.61 1.25
CA PRO A 119 -4.40 18.64 1.98
C PRO A 119 -4.64 18.68 3.49
N LYS A 120 -5.80 18.23 3.97
CA LYS A 120 -6.19 18.36 5.40
C LYS A 120 -6.07 17.04 6.15
N TYR A 121 -6.51 15.94 5.53
CA TYR A 121 -6.67 14.63 6.17
C TYR A 121 -5.83 13.53 5.54
N GLY A 122 -5.14 13.80 4.43
CA GLY A 122 -4.16 12.86 3.89
C GLY A 122 -3.01 12.64 4.87
N LEU A 123 -2.55 11.40 4.99
CA LEU A 123 -1.45 11.03 5.89
C LEU A 123 -0.11 10.96 5.14
N VAL A 124 -0.01 10.06 4.19
CA VAL A 124 1.15 9.82 3.36
C VAL A 124 0.72 9.21 2.03
N GLY A 125 1.42 9.54 0.98
CA GLY A 125 1.26 8.90 -0.33
C GLY A 125 2.50 8.10 -0.73
N TYR A 126 2.38 7.35 -1.82
CA TYR A 126 3.51 6.71 -2.47
C TYR A 126 3.39 6.80 -3.98
N TYR A 127 4.53 6.80 -4.69
CA TYR A 127 4.57 7.02 -6.12
C TYR A 127 5.76 6.34 -6.79
N LEU A 128 5.69 6.25 -8.12
CA LEU A 128 6.80 5.79 -8.95
C LEU A 128 7.67 6.96 -9.38
N ASN A 129 8.96 6.90 -9.05
CA ASN A 129 9.95 7.87 -9.46
C ASN A 129 10.47 7.52 -10.87
N TRP A 130 9.68 7.83 -11.88
CA TRP A 130 10.01 7.56 -13.28
C TRP A 130 11.31 8.19 -13.73
N ALA A 131 11.69 9.33 -13.14
CA ALA A 131 12.92 10.04 -13.51
C ALA A 131 14.17 9.16 -13.37
N THR A 132 14.28 8.38 -12.29
CA THR A 132 15.39 7.44 -12.09
C THR A 132 15.43 6.38 -13.19
N PHE A 133 14.32 5.66 -13.38
CA PHE A 133 14.23 4.59 -14.37
C PHE A 133 14.50 5.08 -15.81
N ILE A 134 13.85 6.18 -16.22
CA ILE A 134 14.00 6.73 -17.57
C ILE A 134 15.41 7.24 -17.80
N THR A 135 15.98 7.98 -16.82
CA THR A 135 17.34 8.53 -16.97
C THR A 135 18.37 7.42 -17.11
N ASP A 136 18.28 6.37 -16.32
CA ASP A 136 19.22 5.25 -16.39
C ASP A 136 19.07 4.47 -17.70
N THR A 137 17.84 4.21 -18.15
CA THR A 137 17.58 3.57 -19.44
C THR A 137 18.12 4.40 -20.60
N VAL A 138 17.88 5.72 -20.62
CA VAL A 138 18.42 6.60 -21.67
C VAL A 138 19.95 6.63 -21.65
N ARG A 139 20.57 6.68 -20.46
CA ARG A 139 22.02 6.64 -20.32
C ARG A 139 22.62 5.36 -20.88
N THR A 140 22.01 4.20 -20.64
CA THR A 140 22.47 2.92 -21.21
C THR A 140 22.35 2.90 -22.74
N CYS A 141 21.28 3.48 -23.30
CA CYS A 141 21.14 3.63 -24.75
C CYS A 141 22.19 4.53 -25.39
N ILE A 142 22.48 5.69 -24.78
CA ILE A 142 23.51 6.65 -25.30
C ILE A 142 24.90 6.03 -25.29
N ASN A 143 25.18 5.17 -24.31
CA ASN A 143 26.48 4.53 -24.14
C ASN A 143 26.61 3.19 -24.90
N ASP A 144 25.67 2.84 -25.77
CA ASP A 144 25.61 1.57 -26.49
C ASP A 144 25.63 0.31 -25.59
N ASN A 145 25.23 0.48 -24.32
CA ASN A 145 25.18 -0.59 -23.30
C ASN A 145 23.76 -1.04 -22.97
N PHE A 146 22.78 -0.66 -23.78
CA PHE A 146 21.40 -1.04 -23.54
C PHE A 146 21.20 -2.56 -23.68
N MET A 147 20.71 -3.17 -22.62
CA MET A 147 20.27 -4.56 -22.63
C MET A 147 18.77 -4.62 -22.28
N ALA A 148 18.04 -5.43 -23.04
CA ALA A 148 16.63 -5.70 -22.72
C ALA A 148 16.56 -6.51 -21.42
N GLU A 149 15.86 -5.98 -20.44
CA GLU A 149 15.72 -6.62 -19.12
C GLU A 149 14.33 -6.40 -18.52
N VAL A 150 14.03 -7.15 -17.47
CA VAL A 150 12.90 -6.88 -16.56
C VAL A 150 13.46 -6.08 -15.38
N TYR A 151 13.23 -4.78 -15.39
CA TYR A 151 13.63 -3.92 -14.27
C TYR A 151 12.69 -4.14 -13.08
N VAL A 152 13.23 -4.60 -11.96
CA VAL A 152 12.48 -4.77 -10.70
C VAL A 152 12.99 -3.75 -9.71
N GLY A 153 12.16 -2.76 -9.35
CA GLY A 153 12.60 -1.64 -8.53
C GLY A 153 11.69 -1.34 -7.35
N GLY A 154 12.32 -1.04 -6.22
CA GLY A 154 11.67 -0.67 -4.98
C GLY A 154 12.32 0.54 -4.32
N PHE A 155 12.39 0.55 -3.00
CA PHE A 155 13.02 1.61 -2.21
C PHE A 155 14.54 1.68 -2.41
N SER A 156 15.23 0.54 -2.55
CA SER A 156 16.68 0.49 -2.76
C SER A 156 17.09 1.12 -4.08
N GLU A 157 16.34 0.89 -5.15
CA GLU A 157 16.56 1.45 -6.47
C GLU A 157 16.01 2.89 -6.59
N ALA A 158 15.38 3.42 -5.53
CA ALA A 158 14.68 4.70 -5.53
C ALA A 158 13.60 4.83 -6.62
N PHE A 159 13.09 3.69 -7.12
CA PHE A 159 12.01 3.66 -8.11
C PHE A 159 10.64 3.85 -7.46
N VAL A 160 10.45 3.34 -6.26
CA VAL A 160 9.27 3.59 -5.43
C VAL A 160 9.64 4.55 -4.30
N LYS A 161 8.80 5.53 -4.02
CA LYS A 161 9.01 6.54 -2.98
C LYS A 161 7.74 6.79 -2.18
N LEU A 162 7.93 7.26 -0.95
CA LEU A 162 6.87 7.88 -0.15
C LEU A 162 6.87 9.40 -0.40
N THR A 163 5.70 10.03 -0.31
CA THR A 163 5.61 11.49 -0.16
C THR A 163 6.10 11.90 1.23
N PRO A 164 6.38 13.17 1.46
CA PRO A 164 6.50 13.67 2.83
C PRO A 164 5.24 13.32 3.64
N TYR A 165 5.41 12.99 4.91
CA TYR A 165 4.29 12.83 5.83
C TYR A 165 3.60 14.18 6.03
N SER A 166 2.27 14.18 6.05
CA SER A 166 1.51 15.41 6.25
C SER A 166 1.45 15.82 7.73
N ALA A 167 0.97 17.02 7.97
CA ALA A 167 0.72 17.51 9.33
C ALA A 167 -0.42 16.76 10.06
N ALA A 168 -1.24 15.99 9.33
CA ALA A 168 -2.29 15.16 9.90
C ALA A 168 -1.73 13.88 10.57
N CYS A 169 -0.48 13.48 10.25
CA CYS A 169 0.17 12.35 10.91
C CYS A 169 0.53 12.69 12.36
N LYS A 170 0.28 11.75 13.26
CA LYS A 170 0.79 11.82 14.63
C LYS A 170 2.33 11.80 14.60
N LYS A 171 2.98 12.66 15.41
CA LYS A 171 4.44 12.80 15.41
C LYS A 171 5.18 11.50 15.75
N GLU A 172 4.62 10.71 16.63
CA GLU A 172 5.16 9.42 17.05
C GLU A 172 5.26 8.43 15.89
N THR A 173 4.36 8.55 14.92
CA THR A 173 4.34 7.71 13.70
C THR A 173 5.60 7.90 12.85
N LEU A 174 6.11 9.14 12.78
CA LEU A 174 7.19 9.49 11.85
C LEU A 174 8.47 8.67 12.12
N THR A 175 8.90 8.59 13.38
CA THR A 175 10.12 7.85 13.74
C THR A 175 10.00 6.36 13.43
N ILE A 176 8.83 5.77 13.67
CA ILE A 176 8.59 4.34 13.44
C ILE A 176 8.54 4.05 11.93
N ALA A 177 7.80 4.87 11.19
CA ALA A 177 7.66 4.73 9.75
C ALA A 177 9.01 4.92 9.02
N ASP A 178 9.82 5.91 9.42
CA ASP A 178 11.15 6.15 8.86
C ASP A 178 12.11 4.98 9.19
N THR A 179 12.06 4.45 10.40
CA THR A 179 12.84 3.28 10.79
C THR A 179 12.48 2.07 9.95
N LEU A 180 11.18 1.83 9.77
CA LEU A 180 10.68 0.72 8.98
C LEU A 180 11.02 0.89 7.48
N TYR A 181 10.84 2.09 6.94
CA TYR A 181 11.27 2.43 5.58
C TYR A 181 12.75 2.09 5.37
N ASP A 182 13.62 2.50 6.29
CA ASP A 182 15.05 2.24 6.25
C ASP A 182 15.38 0.74 6.33
N TYR A 183 14.66 -0.02 7.14
CA TYR A 183 14.85 -1.46 7.27
C TYR A 183 14.42 -2.20 6.00
N VAL A 184 13.27 -1.84 5.42
CA VAL A 184 12.80 -2.40 4.15
C VAL A 184 13.77 -2.06 3.03
N LYS A 185 14.19 -0.78 2.92
CA LYS A 185 15.14 -0.31 1.91
C LYS A 185 16.49 -1.04 1.96
N LYS A 186 16.96 -1.36 3.16
CA LYS A 186 18.24 -2.08 3.38
C LYS A 186 18.08 -3.61 3.34
N GLY A 187 16.90 -4.13 3.04
CA GLY A 187 16.59 -5.57 3.03
C GLY A 187 16.67 -6.24 4.41
N LYS A 188 16.65 -5.44 5.49
CA LYS A 188 16.69 -5.94 6.88
C LYS A 188 15.32 -6.36 7.39
N ALA A 189 14.25 -5.74 6.90
CA ALA A 189 12.88 -6.17 7.14
C ALA A 189 12.37 -6.89 5.90
N LYS A 190 12.03 -8.15 6.06
CA LYS A 190 11.41 -8.98 5.02
C LYS A 190 9.91 -9.01 5.29
N ILE A 191 9.14 -8.37 4.41
CA ILE A 191 7.71 -8.14 4.61
C ILE A 191 6.93 -9.45 4.71
N PHE A 192 7.27 -10.41 3.85
CA PHE A 192 6.60 -11.71 3.77
C PHE A 192 7.50 -12.82 4.34
N GLU A 193 7.90 -12.70 5.60
CA GLU A 193 8.71 -13.67 6.33
C GLU A 193 7.95 -14.23 7.52
N GLY A 194 8.12 -15.52 7.79
CA GLY A 194 7.52 -16.22 8.91
C GLY A 194 6.18 -16.86 8.57
N GLU A 195 5.44 -17.30 9.59
CA GLU A 195 4.15 -17.91 9.36
C GLU A 195 3.11 -16.86 8.98
N ILE A 196 2.65 -16.91 7.72
CA ILE A 196 1.58 -16.05 7.21
C ILE A 196 0.39 -16.91 6.84
N ARG A 197 -0.78 -16.60 7.39
CA ARG A 197 -2.05 -17.27 7.12
C ARG A 197 -2.92 -16.43 6.20
N ASP A 198 -3.70 -17.10 5.36
CA ASP A 198 -4.72 -16.41 4.57
C ASP A 198 -5.98 -16.11 5.41
N LYS A 199 -6.94 -15.42 4.79
CA LYS A 199 -8.21 -15.04 5.42
C LYS A 199 -9.02 -16.23 5.98
N ASP A 200 -8.78 -17.45 5.45
CA ASP A 200 -9.45 -18.68 5.86
C ASP A 200 -8.62 -19.46 6.91
N GLY A 201 -7.47 -18.91 7.34
CA GLY A 201 -6.59 -19.48 8.36
C GLY A 201 -5.60 -20.52 7.85
N LEU A 202 -5.55 -20.76 6.52
CA LEU A 202 -4.57 -21.68 5.91
C LEU A 202 -3.18 -21.03 5.87
N ALA A 203 -2.16 -21.74 6.35
CA ALA A 203 -0.78 -21.28 6.26
C ALA A 203 -0.30 -21.23 4.80
N ARG A 204 0.03 -20.05 4.32
CA ARG A 204 0.53 -19.77 2.96
C ARG A 204 2.05 -19.61 2.94
N VAL A 205 2.62 -19.10 4.02
CA VAL A 205 4.07 -19.02 4.23
C VAL A 205 4.38 -19.74 5.53
N GLY A 206 5.33 -20.68 5.48
CA GLY A 206 5.73 -21.46 6.67
C GLY A 206 6.66 -20.68 7.59
N ALA A 207 6.77 -21.12 8.84
CA ALA A 207 7.68 -20.54 9.81
C ALA A 207 9.13 -20.56 9.26
N GLY A 208 9.79 -19.40 9.26
CA GLY A 208 11.16 -19.23 8.76
C GLY A 208 11.29 -19.16 7.22
N ALA A 209 10.19 -19.28 6.49
CA ALA A 209 10.18 -19.06 5.05
C ALA A 209 10.02 -17.57 4.72
N THR A 210 10.49 -17.15 3.55
CA THR A 210 10.34 -15.80 3.02
C THR A 210 9.92 -15.92 1.55
N LEU A 211 8.94 -15.12 1.13
CA LEU A 211 8.58 -15.03 -0.27
C LEU A 211 9.55 -14.11 -1.02
N ASP A 212 9.89 -14.51 -2.23
CA ASP A 212 10.62 -13.65 -3.16
C ASP A 212 9.66 -12.68 -3.90
N ASP A 213 10.24 -11.73 -4.64
CA ASP A 213 9.48 -10.72 -5.36
C ASP A 213 8.45 -11.33 -6.34
N MET A 214 8.80 -12.42 -7.00
CA MET A 214 7.92 -13.05 -7.99
C MET A 214 6.74 -13.76 -7.33
N GLN A 215 6.97 -14.38 -6.19
CA GLN A 215 5.93 -15.00 -5.38
C GLN A 215 4.96 -13.94 -4.83
N VAL A 216 5.48 -12.79 -4.38
CA VAL A 216 4.64 -11.66 -3.93
C VAL A 216 3.79 -11.11 -5.08
N LEU A 217 4.39 -10.96 -6.27
CA LEU A 217 3.67 -10.46 -7.45
C LEU A 217 2.58 -11.44 -7.95
N ALA A 218 2.72 -12.71 -7.65
CA ALA A 218 1.80 -13.79 -8.08
C ALA A 218 0.79 -14.19 -7.00
N MET A 219 0.67 -13.41 -5.90
CA MET A 219 -0.27 -13.73 -4.82
C MET A 219 -1.72 -13.75 -5.30
N ASP A 220 -2.43 -14.83 -4.99
CA ASP A 220 -3.83 -15.08 -5.32
C ASP A 220 -4.76 -15.15 -4.09
N TYR A 221 -4.26 -14.77 -2.92
CA TYR A 221 -4.97 -14.83 -1.65
C TYR A 221 -4.80 -13.52 -0.86
N LEU A 222 -5.74 -13.28 0.05
CA LEU A 222 -5.63 -12.22 1.07
C LEU A 222 -5.22 -12.83 2.41
N VAL A 223 -4.38 -12.10 3.17
CA VAL A 223 -3.93 -12.52 4.50
C VAL A 223 -5.05 -12.39 5.53
N TYR A 224 -4.88 -13.07 6.67
CA TYR A 224 -5.81 -13.02 7.79
C TYR A 224 -5.98 -11.59 8.33
N GLY A 225 -7.20 -11.27 8.78
CA GLY A 225 -7.57 -9.97 9.34
C GLY A 225 -8.24 -9.02 8.35
N VAL A 226 -8.61 -9.51 7.16
CA VAL A 226 -9.37 -8.73 6.17
C VAL A 226 -10.73 -9.35 5.89
N THR A 227 -11.75 -8.50 5.76
CA THR A 227 -13.11 -8.85 5.34
C THR A 227 -13.44 -8.17 4.03
N TYR A 228 -13.83 -8.94 3.03
CA TYR A 228 -14.31 -8.42 1.75
C TYR A 228 -15.79 -8.04 1.85
N ILE A 229 -16.12 -6.87 1.31
CA ILE A 229 -17.49 -6.38 1.19
C ILE A 229 -17.84 -6.22 -0.28
N ASP A 230 -18.88 -6.91 -0.71
CA ASP A 230 -19.39 -6.80 -2.08
C ASP A 230 -20.31 -5.58 -2.23
N LEU A 231 -19.89 -4.62 -3.05
CA LEU A 231 -20.67 -3.41 -3.34
C LEU A 231 -22.03 -3.70 -4.00
N SER A 232 -22.14 -4.82 -4.71
CA SER A 232 -23.41 -5.19 -5.35
C SER A 232 -24.50 -5.60 -4.36
N LEU A 233 -24.14 -5.82 -3.10
CA LEU A 233 -25.05 -6.21 -2.01
C LEU A 233 -25.47 -5.04 -1.11
N ILE A 234 -24.98 -3.82 -1.42
CA ILE A 234 -25.27 -2.59 -0.69
C ILE A 234 -26.09 -1.64 -1.55
#